data_f5091ac76a46aab8ba0ab80515136a65
#
_entry.id   f5091ac76a46aab8ba0ab80515136a65
#
_cell.length_a   1.000
_cell.length_b   1.000
_cell.length_c   1.000
_cell.angle_alpha   90.00
_cell.angle_beta   90.00
_cell.angle_gamma   90.00
#
_symmetry.space_group_name_H-M   'P 1'
#
loop_
_entity.id
_entity.type
_entity.pdbx_description
1 polymer ?
#
loop_
_entity_poly.entity_id
_entity_poly.type
_entity_poly.pdbx_seq_one_letter_code
_entity_poly.pdbx_strand_id
1 'polypeptide(L)'
;SARFLGLSGAYGAVGADFTSLSQNPAGLGLYRKSEFAITPMLSSNNTTTEFLRESNEDSRTTMYLGNVGYVYSQNMNGRAGALVQLNFGFGINMLNSFSNRMVITGFNNYNSLMTNYVNEVNTSGEPLSNWDNYGAGLAYDVDLIFWDSISPTNQRWAADMENGGVYQTKTVETYGSSNETVLSAAANISNKFFLGVTFAFPYIRYHEDSRLTENDTKGLNSYFDSFDRYEYVDTRGAGFNFKAGFIFMPVDFIRIGGSIHTPTNYYNMSDNYGASMNS
;
A
#
# COMPACT_ATOMS: atom_id res chain seq x y z
N SER A 1 -7.50 -11.55 -11.78
CA SER A 1 -7.32 -12.17 -13.13
C SER A 1 -7.41 -11.12 -14.23
N ALA A 2 -6.84 -11.42 -15.40
CA ALA A 2 -6.94 -10.55 -16.59
C ALA A 2 -8.40 -10.28 -16.99
N ARG A 3 -9.27 -11.29 -16.84
CA ARG A 3 -10.70 -11.17 -17.12
C ARG A 3 -11.39 -10.17 -16.18
N PHE A 4 -11.04 -10.18 -14.90
CA PHE A 4 -11.55 -9.22 -13.92
C PHE A 4 -11.11 -7.79 -14.25
N LEU A 5 -9.84 -7.60 -14.58
CA LEU A 5 -9.30 -6.28 -14.97
C LEU A 5 -9.94 -5.79 -16.28
N GLY A 6 -10.10 -6.66 -17.28
CA GLY A 6 -10.72 -6.31 -18.56
C GLY A 6 -12.19 -5.87 -18.44
N LEU A 7 -12.89 -6.27 -17.37
CA LEU A 7 -14.25 -5.84 -17.04
C LEU A 7 -14.30 -4.68 -16.04
N SER A 8 -13.14 -4.06 -15.73
CA SER A 8 -13.03 -2.96 -14.75
C SER A 8 -13.70 -3.27 -13.42
N GLY A 9 -13.63 -4.53 -12.95
CA GLY A 9 -14.23 -4.98 -11.70
C GLY A 9 -15.74 -5.28 -11.73
N ALA A 10 -16.42 -5.15 -12.86
CA ALA A 10 -17.84 -5.49 -13.01
C ALA A 10 -18.08 -7.01 -13.00
N TYR A 11 -17.83 -7.65 -11.87
CA TYR A 11 -17.73 -9.10 -11.74
C TYR A 11 -18.85 -9.76 -10.92
N GLY A 12 -19.81 -8.96 -10.42
CA GLY A 12 -20.85 -9.43 -9.50
C GLY A 12 -21.72 -10.58 -9.96
N ALA A 13 -21.91 -10.78 -11.28
CA ALA A 13 -22.70 -11.87 -11.86
C ALA A 13 -21.95 -12.73 -12.88
N VAL A 14 -20.66 -12.47 -13.13
CA VAL A 14 -19.89 -13.14 -14.18
C VAL A 14 -19.46 -14.55 -13.77
N GLY A 15 -18.77 -14.69 -12.65
CA GLY A 15 -18.33 -15.97 -12.08
C GLY A 15 -17.40 -16.81 -12.96
N ALA A 16 -17.17 -18.06 -12.56
CA ALA A 16 -16.29 -19.05 -13.21
C ALA A 16 -14.86 -18.51 -13.44
N ASP A 17 -14.32 -17.80 -12.45
CA ASP A 17 -12.96 -17.30 -12.38
C ASP A 17 -12.56 -17.25 -10.91
N PHE A 18 -11.30 -17.55 -10.60
CA PHE A 18 -10.82 -17.63 -9.22
C PHE A 18 -10.99 -16.31 -8.44
N THR A 19 -10.95 -15.17 -9.13
CA THR A 19 -11.16 -13.84 -8.51
C THR A 19 -12.57 -13.68 -7.94
N SER A 20 -13.56 -14.45 -8.45
CA SER A 20 -14.94 -14.42 -7.94
C SER A 20 -15.07 -14.82 -6.46
N LEU A 21 -14.11 -15.62 -5.94
CA LEU A 21 -14.08 -16.02 -4.53
C LEU A 21 -13.96 -14.81 -3.61
N SER A 22 -13.29 -13.75 -4.07
CA SER A 22 -13.12 -12.49 -3.31
C SER A 22 -14.21 -11.46 -3.62
N GLN A 23 -14.93 -11.57 -4.75
CA GLN A 23 -15.94 -10.57 -5.18
C GLN A 23 -17.36 -11.03 -4.91
N ASN A 24 -17.78 -12.14 -5.54
CA ASN A 24 -19.06 -12.79 -5.31
C ASN A 24 -18.85 -14.30 -5.25
N PRO A 25 -18.87 -14.90 -4.06
CA PRO A 25 -18.63 -16.33 -3.88
C PRO A 25 -19.57 -17.24 -4.69
N ALA A 26 -20.76 -16.78 -5.03
CA ALA A 26 -21.70 -17.54 -5.85
C ALA A 26 -21.13 -17.84 -7.26
N GLY A 27 -20.18 -17.02 -7.72
CA GLY A 27 -19.47 -17.26 -8.98
C GLY A 27 -18.66 -18.55 -9.00
N LEU A 28 -18.26 -19.07 -7.84
CA LEU A 28 -17.67 -20.42 -7.70
C LEU A 28 -18.66 -21.53 -8.12
N GLY A 29 -19.97 -21.31 -7.91
CA GLY A 29 -21.01 -22.26 -8.31
C GLY A 29 -21.13 -22.47 -9.83
N LEU A 30 -20.53 -21.60 -10.65
CA LEU A 30 -20.51 -21.72 -12.11
C LEU A 30 -19.39 -22.61 -12.64
N TYR A 31 -18.45 -23.03 -11.81
CA TYR A 31 -17.43 -24.01 -12.19
C TYR A 31 -18.06 -25.37 -12.42
N ARG A 32 -17.70 -26.00 -13.55
CA ARG A 32 -18.19 -27.31 -13.92
C ARG A 32 -17.15 -28.42 -13.80
N LYS A 33 -15.88 -28.03 -13.63
CA LYS A 33 -14.73 -28.93 -13.49
C LYS A 33 -13.79 -28.34 -12.45
N SER A 34 -13.00 -29.21 -11.84
CA SER A 34 -11.90 -28.76 -10.98
C SER A 34 -10.85 -28.03 -11.81
N GLU A 35 -10.27 -26.99 -11.24
CA GLU A 35 -9.32 -26.09 -11.91
C GLU A 35 -8.21 -25.67 -10.97
N PHE A 36 -6.99 -25.65 -11.48
CA PHE A 36 -5.86 -24.96 -10.83
C PHE A 36 -5.62 -23.64 -11.56
N ALA A 37 -5.61 -22.56 -10.82
CA ALA A 37 -5.39 -21.21 -11.32
C ALA A 37 -4.08 -20.63 -10.81
N ILE A 38 -3.29 -20.03 -11.71
CA ILE A 38 -2.13 -19.21 -11.39
C ILE A 38 -2.12 -18.01 -12.33
N THR A 39 -1.96 -16.82 -11.80
CA THR A 39 -1.97 -15.57 -12.60
C THR A 39 -0.76 -14.73 -12.26
N PRO A 40 0.36 -14.84 -12.99
CA PRO A 40 1.43 -13.87 -12.92
C PRO A 40 0.95 -12.53 -13.49
N MET A 41 1.38 -11.42 -12.89
CA MET A 41 1.05 -10.06 -13.32
C MET A 41 2.31 -9.22 -13.41
N LEU A 42 2.33 -8.32 -14.37
CA LEU A 42 3.34 -7.29 -14.54
C LEU A 42 2.64 -5.93 -14.42
N SER A 43 3.15 -5.07 -13.54
CA SER A 43 2.66 -3.71 -13.38
C SER A 43 3.80 -2.73 -13.60
N SER A 44 3.54 -1.65 -14.32
CA SER A 44 4.44 -0.53 -14.47
C SER A 44 3.73 0.73 -14.00
N ASN A 45 4.28 1.36 -12.97
CA ASN A 45 3.80 2.62 -12.42
C ASN A 45 4.75 3.73 -12.86
N ASN A 46 4.20 4.77 -13.49
CA ASN A 46 4.94 5.97 -13.84
C ASN A 46 4.48 7.10 -12.91
N THR A 47 5.41 7.80 -12.33
CA THR A 47 5.17 8.94 -11.45
C THR A 47 5.79 10.19 -12.04
N THR A 48 5.06 11.29 -12.03
CA THR A 48 5.56 12.62 -12.38
C THR A 48 5.42 13.50 -11.15
N THR A 49 6.49 14.18 -10.77
CA THR A 49 6.51 15.10 -9.63
C THR A 49 6.92 16.48 -10.10
N GLU A 50 6.31 17.50 -9.52
CA GLU A 50 6.68 18.90 -9.74
C GLU A 50 6.97 19.56 -8.39
N PHE A 51 8.15 20.16 -8.27
CA PHE A 51 8.57 20.87 -7.07
C PHE A 51 9.48 22.05 -7.45
N LEU A 52 9.15 23.24 -6.93
CA LEU A 52 9.94 24.48 -7.16
C LEU A 52 10.31 24.73 -8.65
N ARG A 53 9.38 24.43 -9.57
CA ARG A 53 9.53 24.51 -11.05
C ARG A 53 10.42 23.46 -11.68
N GLU A 54 10.88 22.48 -10.94
CA GLU A 54 11.53 21.29 -11.48
C GLU A 54 10.50 20.15 -11.59
N SER A 55 10.59 19.40 -12.67
CA SER A 55 9.74 18.23 -12.93
C SER A 55 10.60 17.00 -13.07
N ASN A 56 10.20 15.92 -12.38
CA ASN A 56 10.87 14.63 -12.46
C ASN A 56 9.89 13.55 -12.85
N GLU A 57 10.35 12.62 -13.66
CA GLU A 57 9.61 11.42 -14.02
C GLU A 57 10.39 10.20 -13.53
N ASP A 58 9.67 9.25 -12.95
CA ASP A 58 10.23 7.98 -12.53
C ASP A 58 9.28 6.85 -12.88
N SER A 59 9.82 5.65 -13.05
CA SER A 59 9.03 4.47 -13.39
C SER A 59 9.49 3.26 -12.60
N ARG A 60 8.52 2.48 -12.11
CA ARG A 60 8.77 1.23 -11.42
C ARG A 60 7.97 0.09 -12.04
N THR A 61 8.66 -0.90 -12.55
CA THR A 61 8.06 -2.13 -13.06
C THR A 61 8.25 -3.25 -12.06
N THR A 62 7.16 -3.92 -11.69
CA THR A 62 7.14 -5.00 -10.70
C THR A 62 6.37 -6.20 -11.23
N MET A 63 6.93 -7.39 -11.03
CA MET A 63 6.27 -8.66 -11.31
C MET A 63 5.77 -9.29 -10.01
N TYR A 64 4.52 -9.78 -9.99
CA TYR A 64 3.91 -10.42 -8.84
C TYR A 64 2.87 -11.46 -9.23
N LEU A 65 2.41 -12.25 -8.25
CA LEU A 65 1.32 -13.21 -8.44
C LEU A 65 -0.02 -12.56 -8.07
N GLY A 66 -0.89 -12.36 -9.05
CA GLY A 66 -2.23 -11.81 -8.84
C GLY A 66 -3.16 -12.79 -8.12
N ASN A 67 -3.06 -14.07 -8.43
CA ASN A 67 -3.68 -15.14 -7.66
C ASN A 67 -3.00 -16.50 -7.90
N VAL A 68 -3.20 -17.38 -6.94
CA VAL A 68 -2.91 -18.80 -7.05
C VAL A 68 -3.95 -19.57 -6.23
N GLY A 69 -4.52 -20.61 -6.79
CA GLY A 69 -5.50 -21.41 -6.06
C GLY A 69 -6.03 -22.61 -6.81
N TYR A 70 -6.88 -23.32 -6.12
CA TYR A 70 -7.51 -24.54 -6.61
C TYR A 70 -9.01 -24.52 -6.36
N VAL A 71 -9.78 -24.94 -7.36
CA VAL A 71 -11.21 -25.16 -7.26
C VAL A 71 -11.47 -26.64 -7.44
N TYR A 72 -12.11 -27.25 -6.45
CA TYR A 72 -12.64 -28.59 -6.52
C TYR A 72 -14.12 -28.55 -6.87
N SER A 73 -14.53 -29.27 -7.89
CA SER A 73 -15.92 -29.30 -8.41
C SER A 73 -16.50 -30.70 -8.32
N GLN A 74 -17.55 -30.86 -7.53
CA GLN A 74 -18.26 -32.11 -7.31
C GLN A 74 -19.64 -32.09 -8.01
N ASN A 75 -19.79 -32.89 -9.01
CA ASN A 75 -21.11 -33.09 -9.65
C ASN A 75 -21.97 -34.05 -8.82
N MET A 76 -23.18 -33.62 -8.49
CA MET A 76 -24.11 -34.41 -7.66
C MET A 76 -24.94 -35.42 -8.44
N ASN A 77 -24.95 -35.35 -9.79
CA ASN A 77 -25.59 -36.31 -10.70
C ASN A 77 -27.02 -36.71 -10.26
N GLY A 78 -27.83 -35.74 -9.81
CA GLY A 78 -29.21 -36.01 -9.35
C GLY A 78 -29.32 -36.69 -7.99
N ARG A 79 -28.21 -36.97 -7.29
CA ARG A 79 -28.22 -37.63 -5.98
C ARG A 79 -28.82 -36.76 -4.86
N ALA A 80 -28.88 -35.45 -5.06
CA ALA A 80 -29.34 -34.49 -4.07
C ALA A 80 -30.47 -33.58 -4.57
N GLY A 81 -31.39 -34.13 -5.38
CA GLY A 81 -32.58 -33.42 -5.90
C GLY A 81 -32.18 -32.22 -6.80
N ALA A 82 -32.55 -31.03 -6.41
CA ALA A 82 -32.28 -29.79 -7.15
C ALA A 82 -30.81 -29.37 -7.16
N LEU A 83 -29.96 -29.89 -6.26
CA LEU A 83 -28.55 -29.62 -6.18
C LEU A 83 -27.80 -30.31 -7.32
N VAL A 84 -27.29 -29.51 -8.26
CA VAL A 84 -26.60 -30.01 -9.45
C VAL A 84 -25.10 -30.18 -9.17
N GLN A 85 -24.51 -29.21 -8.45
CA GLN A 85 -23.06 -29.17 -8.24
C GLN A 85 -22.72 -28.50 -6.92
N LEU A 86 -21.67 -28.99 -6.27
CA LEU A 86 -21.08 -28.40 -5.09
C LEU A 86 -19.59 -28.13 -5.38
N ASN A 87 -19.16 -26.89 -5.17
CA ASN A 87 -17.81 -26.46 -5.49
C ASN A 87 -17.13 -25.90 -4.23
N PHE A 88 -15.84 -26.19 -4.09
CA PHE A 88 -14.98 -25.68 -3.03
C PHE A 88 -13.78 -25.00 -3.65
N GLY A 89 -13.40 -23.84 -3.11
CA GLY A 89 -12.26 -23.08 -3.58
C GLY A 89 -11.32 -22.73 -2.43
N PHE A 90 -10.03 -22.82 -2.71
CA PHE A 90 -8.98 -22.44 -1.78
C PHE A 90 -7.84 -21.76 -2.54
N GLY A 91 -7.27 -20.69 -1.98
CA GLY A 91 -6.09 -20.04 -2.52
C GLY A 91 -5.89 -18.64 -2.01
N ILE A 92 -5.05 -17.90 -2.74
CA ILE A 92 -4.64 -16.53 -2.39
C ILE A 92 -4.96 -15.62 -3.57
N ASN A 93 -5.63 -14.51 -3.30
CA ASN A 93 -5.83 -13.39 -4.20
C ASN A 93 -5.04 -12.19 -3.72
N MET A 94 -4.32 -11.53 -4.60
CA MET A 94 -3.75 -10.22 -4.36
C MET A 94 -4.84 -9.17 -4.51
N LEU A 95 -5.03 -8.35 -3.48
CA LEU A 95 -6.02 -7.27 -3.46
C LEU A 95 -5.40 -5.95 -3.96
N ASN A 96 -4.16 -5.67 -3.54
CA ASN A 96 -3.46 -4.45 -3.93
C ASN A 96 -1.94 -4.66 -3.90
N SER A 97 -1.23 -3.90 -4.75
CA SER A 97 0.24 -3.76 -4.75
C SER A 97 0.59 -2.35 -4.32
N PHE A 98 1.51 -2.22 -3.38
CA PHE A 98 2.01 -0.93 -2.90
C PHE A 98 3.31 -0.52 -3.59
N SER A 99 3.76 -1.27 -4.60
CA SER A 99 5.02 -0.99 -5.29
C SER A 99 4.94 0.31 -6.09
N ASN A 100 5.66 1.32 -5.61
CA ASN A 100 5.79 2.62 -6.25
C ASN A 100 7.15 3.23 -5.94
N ARG A 101 7.58 4.19 -6.77
CA ARG A 101 8.75 5.03 -6.53
C ARG A 101 8.46 6.44 -7.00
N MET A 102 8.92 7.41 -6.23
CA MET A 102 8.74 8.83 -6.50
C MET A 102 10.03 9.56 -6.16
N VAL A 103 10.48 10.41 -7.07
CA VAL A 103 11.63 11.29 -6.86
C VAL A 103 11.18 12.73 -7.01
N ILE A 104 11.50 13.55 -6.02
CA ILE A 104 11.17 14.97 -5.96
C ILE A 104 12.48 15.73 -5.85
N THR A 105 12.77 16.65 -6.77
CA THR A 105 13.97 17.49 -6.69
C THR A 105 13.63 18.95 -6.89
N GLY A 106 14.45 19.81 -6.32
CA GLY A 106 14.34 21.24 -6.54
C GLY A 106 15.31 22.06 -5.71
N PHE A 107 15.74 23.21 -6.29
CA PHE A 107 16.55 24.16 -5.56
C PHE A 107 15.65 25.04 -4.68
N ASN A 108 15.80 24.91 -3.35
CA ASN A 108 15.02 25.67 -2.37
C ASN A 108 15.85 26.83 -1.84
N ASN A 109 15.47 28.03 -2.24
CA ASN A 109 16.15 29.27 -1.85
C ASN A 109 15.56 29.94 -0.60
N TYR A 110 14.56 29.32 0.03
CA TYR A 110 13.79 29.97 1.08
C TYR A 110 13.87 29.26 2.43
N ASN A 111 13.98 27.95 2.42
CA ASN A 111 14.01 27.14 3.63
C ASN A 111 14.69 25.77 3.38
N SER A 112 15.01 25.12 4.47
CA SER A 112 15.54 23.77 4.57
C SER A 112 14.64 22.96 5.52
N LEU A 113 14.87 21.67 5.64
CA LEU A 113 14.28 20.88 6.71
C LEU A 113 14.66 21.45 8.08
N MET A 114 15.90 21.94 8.22
CA MET A 114 16.40 22.55 9.46
C MET A 114 15.65 23.83 9.84
N THR A 115 15.06 24.55 8.88
CA THR A 115 14.17 25.70 9.17
C THR A 115 13.02 25.28 10.08
N ASN A 116 12.41 24.14 9.81
CA ASN A 116 11.28 23.64 10.59
C ASN A 116 11.73 23.24 12.01
N TYR A 117 12.83 22.51 12.12
CA TYR A 117 13.37 22.07 13.41
C TYR A 117 13.86 23.23 14.28
N VAL A 118 14.57 24.19 13.70
CA VAL A 118 14.99 25.40 14.41
C VAL A 118 13.80 26.21 14.92
N ASN A 119 12.76 26.37 14.08
CA ASN A 119 11.53 27.05 14.50
C ASN A 119 10.79 26.30 15.61
N GLU A 120 10.69 24.97 15.51
CA GLU A 120 10.05 24.12 16.51
C GLU A 120 10.74 24.28 17.87
N VAL A 121 12.06 24.08 17.94
CA VAL A 121 12.81 24.13 19.22
C VAL A 121 12.84 25.51 19.82
N ASN A 122 12.94 26.58 19.02
CA ASN A 122 12.91 27.95 19.52
C ASN A 122 11.51 28.39 19.97
N THR A 123 10.44 27.84 19.34
CA THR A 123 9.04 28.18 19.68
C THR A 123 8.57 27.42 20.90
N SER A 124 8.91 26.13 21.00
CA SER A 124 8.51 25.30 22.12
C SER A 124 9.19 25.69 23.42
N GLY A 125 10.46 26.15 23.34
CA GLY A 125 11.30 26.43 24.50
C GLY A 125 11.60 25.21 25.38
N GLU A 126 11.34 23.99 24.82
CA GLU A 126 11.57 22.74 25.53
C GLU A 126 13.06 22.45 25.70
N PRO A 127 13.46 21.87 26.84
CA PRO A 127 14.85 21.46 27.04
C PRO A 127 15.23 20.36 26.04
N LEU A 128 16.49 20.25 25.67
CA LEU A 128 17.05 19.28 24.72
C LEU A 128 16.61 17.84 25.02
N SER A 129 16.46 17.48 26.30
CA SER A 129 16.00 16.13 26.70
C SER A 129 14.60 15.77 26.24
N ASN A 130 13.79 16.74 25.83
CA ASN A 130 12.40 16.56 25.41
C ASN A 130 12.23 16.68 23.89
N TRP A 131 13.31 16.89 23.15
CA TRP A 131 13.23 16.98 21.69
C TRP A 131 12.88 15.63 21.07
N ASP A 132 12.18 15.70 19.95
CA ASP A 132 11.84 14.50 19.18
C ASP A 132 13.11 13.79 18.71
N ASN A 133 13.27 12.55 19.17
CA ASN A 133 14.40 11.68 18.81
C ASN A 133 14.43 11.29 17.32
N TYR A 134 13.36 11.55 16.58
CA TYR A 134 13.26 11.28 15.13
C TYR A 134 13.29 12.57 14.29
N GLY A 135 13.37 13.72 14.93
CA GLY A 135 13.35 15.06 14.32
C GLY A 135 14.52 15.91 14.73
N ALA A 136 14.23 16.97 15.50
CA ALA A 136 15.23 17.95 15.94
C ALA A 136 16.36 17.33 16.76
N GLY A 137 16.10 16.29 17.55
CA GLY A 137 17.12 15.55 18.30
C GLY A 137 18.17 14.91 17.38
N LEU A 138 17.74 14.24 16.28
CA LEU A 138 18.68 13.69 15.29
C LEU A 138 19.53 14.78 14.65
N ALA A 139 18.92 15.93 14.32
CA ALA A 139 19.64 17.03 13.69
C ALA A 139 20.69 17.64 14.64
N TYR A 140 20.41 17.67 15.93
CA TYR A 140 21.38 18.08 16.97
C TYR A 140 22.52 17.06 17.10
N ASP A 141 22.21 15.77 17.12
CA ASP A 141 23.22 14.70 17.29
C ASP A 141 24.25 14.63 16.15
N VAL A 142 23.91 15.19 14.98
CA VAL A 142 24.81 15.26 13.81
C VAL A 142 25.29 16.69 13.53
N ASP A 143 25.23 17.58 14.52
CA ASP A 143 25.72 18.97 14.50
C ASP A 143 25.05 19.87 13.42
N LEU A 144 23.86 19.53 12.93
CA LEU A 144 23.11 20.37 11.98
C LEU A 144 22.33 21.50 12.67
N ILE A 145 22.03 21.35 13.96
CA ILE A 145 21.44 22.38 14.84
C ILE A 145 22.39 22.64 15.99
N PHE A 146 22.70 23.91 16.22
CA PHE A 146 23.60 24.34 17.25
C PHE A 146 23.06 25.57 18.00
N TRP A 147 23.59 25.83 19.21
CA TRP A 147 23.26 27.03 20.00
C TRP A 147 24.06 28.22 19.51
N ASP A 148 23.41 29.20 18.89
CA ASP A 148 24.04 30.46 18.50
C ASP A 148 24.14 31.41 19.69
N SER A 149 25.35 31.56 20.21
CA SER A 149 25.67 32.44 21.31
C SER A 149 26.40 33.72 20.88
N ILE A 150 26.65 33.92 19.58
CA ILE A 150 27.46 35.01 19.04
C ILE A 150 26.77 36.36 19.25
N SER A 151 25.45 36.38 19.23
CA SER A 151 24.68 37.61 19.51
C SER A 151 24.25 37.64 20.97
N PRO A 152 24.81 38.57 21.81
CA PRO A 152 24.43 38.66 23.21
C PRO A 152 22.95 38.98 23.49
N THR A 153 22.27 39.51 22.48
CA THR A 153 20.86 39.93 22.55
C THR A 153 19.87 38.99 21.87
N ASN A 154 20.35 38.01 21.16
CA ASN A 154 19.50 37.08 20.36
C ASN A 154 20.06 35.65 20.36
N GLN A 155 20.29 35.10 21.55
CA GLN A 155 20.73 33.72 21.71
C GLN A 155 19.56 32.77 21.32
N ARG A 156 19.81 31.84 20.40
CA ARG A 156 18.81 30.89 19.92
C ARG A 156 19.46 29.66 19.34
N TRP A 157 18.66 28.61 19.13
CA TRP A 157 19.04 27.51 18.27
C TRP A 157 19.05 27.97 16.81
N ALA A 158 20.04 27.55 16.05
CA ALA A 158 20.26 27.92 14.66
C ALA A 158 20.79 26.75 13.82
N ALA A 159 20.72 26.88 12.52
CA ALA A 159 21.34 26.00 11.53
C ALA A 159 21.85 26.85 10.36
N ASP A 160 22.99 26.47 9.77
CA ASP A 160 23.58 27.20 8.65
C ASP A 160 22.62 27.38 7.47
N MET A 161 21.88 26.31 7.13
CA MET A 161 20.96 26.28 6.01
C MET A 161 19.52 26.66 6.37
N GLU A 162 19.26 27.24 7.55
CA GLU A 162 17.89 27.55 8.00
C GLU A 162 17.14 28.50 7.05
N ASN A 163 17.84 29.31 6.28
CA ASN A 163 17.28 30.23 5.29
C ASN A 163 17.22 29.66 3.87
N GLY A 164 17.48 28.38 3.69
CA GLY A 164 17.48 27.71 2.39
C GLY A 164 18.83 27.80 1.67
N GLY A 165 18.81 27.92 0.34
CA GLY A 165 20.01 27.88 -0.48
C GLY A 165 20.49 26.46 -0.77
N VAL A 166 19.63 25.47 -0.62
CA VAL A 166 19.94 24.05 -0.75
C VAL A 166 19.22 23.40 -1.91
N TYR A 167 19.87 22.43 -2.55
CA TYR A 167 19.24 21.54 -3.50
C TYR A 167 18.67 20.33 -2.75
N GLN A 168 17.36 20.17 -2.84
CA GLN A 168 16.63 19.13 -2.14
C GLN A 168 16.33 17.97 -3.09
N THR A 169 16.60 16.75 -2.66
CA THR A 169 16.20 15.51 -3.35
C THR A 169 15.49 14.62 -2.35
N LYS A 170 14.20 14.36 -2.58
CA LYS A 170 13.45 13.39 -1.79
C LYS A 170 13.08 12.19 -2.66
N THR A 171 13.54 11.01 -2.27
CA THR A 171 13.13 9.74 -2.88
C THR A 171 12.23 8.99 -1.92
N VAL A 172 11.06 8.56 -2.39
CA VAL A 172 10.13 7.73 -1.62
C VAL A 172 9.90 6.44 -2.39
N GLU A 173 10.23 5.32 -1.77
CA GLU A 173 9.99 4.00 -2.33
C GLU A 173 9.01 3.24 -1.44
N THR A 174 7.92 2.74 -2.05
CA THR A 174 6.97 1.89 -1.35
C THR A 174 6.96 0.51 -1.96
N TYR A 175 6.80 -0.51 -1.13
CA TYR A 175 6.67 -1.90 -1.57
C TYR A 175 5.84 -2.73 -0.59
N GLY A 176 5.49 -3.93 -1.05
CA GLY A 176 4.60 -4.81 -0.32
C GLY A 176 3.27 -5.00 -1.02
N SER A 177 2.35 -5.64 -0.35
CA SER A 177 1.05 -5.99 -0.93
C SER A 177 0.00 -6.25 0.15
N SER A 178 -1.25 -6.14 -0.27
CA SER A 178 -2.39 -6.70 0.45
C SER A 178 -2.86 -7.95 -0.28
N ASN A 179 -2.84 -9.09 0.42
CA ASN A 179 -3.26 -10.38 -0.09
C ASN A 179 -4.39 -10.93 0.76
N GLU A 180 -5.23 -11.76 0.18
CA GLU A 180 -6.35 -12.40 0.85
C GLU A 180 -6.30 -13.91 0.61
N THR A 181 -6.12 -14.69 1.68
CA THR A 181 -6.32 -16.14 1.64
C THR A 181 -7.82 -16.42 1.75
N VAL A 182 -8.36 -17.21 0.84
CA VAL A 182 -9.79 -17.50 0.76
C VAL A 182 -10.08 -18.99 0.87
N LEU A 183 -11.12 -19.31 1.65
CA LEU A 183 -11.77 -20.60 1.73
C LEU A 183 -13.23 -20.40 1.34
N SER A 184 -13.65 -21.03 0.26
CA SER A 184 -14.96 -20.77 -0.33
C SER A 184 -15.70 -22.06 -0.61
N ALA A 185 -17.03 -21.99 -0.48
CA ALA A 185 -17.95 -23.04 -0.90
C ALA A 185 -19.13 -22.43 -1.66
N ALA A 186 -19.57 -23.12 -2.71
CA ALA A 186 -20.74 -22.68 -3.47
C ALA A 186 -21.54 -23.86 -3.99
N ALA A 187 -22.85 -23.64 -4.11
CA ALA A 187 -23.83 -24.59 -4.60
C ALA A 187 -24.48 -24.08 -5.90
N ASN A 188 -24.65 -24.97 -6.86
CA ASN A 188 -25.44 -24.76 -8.06
C ASN A 188 -26.77 -25.52 -7.91
N ILE A 189 -27.86 -24.78 -7.90
CA ILE A 189 -29.21 -25.30 -7.70
C ILE A 189 -29.97 -25.15 -9.03
N SER A 190 -30.32 -26.28 -9.66
CA SER A 190 -31.09 -26.37 -10.90
C SER A 190 -30.50 -25.57 -12.07
N ASN A 191 -29.21 -25.23 -12.07
CA ASN A 191 -28.56 -24.35 -13.03
C ASN A 191 -29.16 -22.92 -13.12
N LYS A 192 -29.98 -22.54 -12.17
CA LYS A 192 -30.65 -21.24 -12.11
C LYS A 192 -30.23 -20.41 -10.92
N PHE A 193 -30.01 -21.02 -9.76
CA PHE A 193 -29.57 -20.37 -8.54
C PHE A 193 -28.17 -20.84 -8.15
N PHE A 194 -27.32 -19.90 -7.88
CA PHE A 194 -25.99 -20.14 -7.38
C PHE A 194 -25.82 -19.37 -6.09
N LEU A 195 -25.45 -20.05 -5.03
CA LEU A 195 -25.21 -19.49 -3.72
C LEU A 195 -23.78 -19.80 -3.31
N GLY A 196 -23.12 -18.85 -2.67
CA GLY A 196 -21.73 -19.03 -2.24
C GLY A 196 -21.39 -18.27 -1.00
N VAL A 197 -20.41 -18.80 -0.27
CA VAL A 197 -19.84 -18.20 0.93
C VAL A 197 -18.32 -18.27 0.87
N THR A 198 -17.65 -17.28 1.43
CA THR A 198 -16.20 -17.21 1.57
C THR A 198 -15.82 -16.77 2.97
N PHE A 199 -14.91 -17.52 3.59
CA PHE A 199 -14.12 -17.07 4.73
C PHE A 199 -12.80 -16.53 4.17
N ALA A 200 -12.50 -15.30 4.48
CA ALA A 200 -11.34 -14.61 3.94
C ALA A 200 -10.44 -14.08 5.05
N PHE A 201 -9.15 -14.26 4.85
CA PHE A 201 -8.09 -13.87 5.76
C PHE A 201 -7.15 -12.89 5.05
N PRO A 202 -7.47 -11.59 5.04
CA PRO A 202 -6.59 -10.57 4.48
C PRO A 202 -5.33 -10.43 5.31
N TYR A 203 -4.22 -10.22 4.61
CA TYR A 203 -2.92 -9.91 5.18
C TYR A 203 -2.33 -8.71 4.45
N ILE A 204 -1.91 -7.70 5.21
CA ILE A 204 -1.25 -6.49 4.71
C ILE A 204 0.21 -6.51 5.12
N ARG A 205 1.07 -6.18 4.17
CA ARG A 205 2.45 -5.78 4.39
C ARG A 205 2.72 -4.56 3.54
N TYR A 206 3.04 -3.47 4.21
CA TYR A 206 3.42 -2.20 3.59
C TYR A 206 4.78 -1.79 4.15
N HIS A 207 5.67 -1.39 3.28
CA HIS A 207 6.94 -0.82 3.66
C HIS A 207 7.19 0.41 2.80
N GLU A 208 7.64 1.48 3.46
CA GLU A 208 8.05 2.73 2.84
C GLU A 208 9.45 3.08 3.33
N ASP A 209 10.33 3.36 2.38
CA ASP A 209 11.63 3.98 2.59
C ASP A 209 11.60 5.38 2.01
N SER A 210 11.97 6.38 2.80
CA SER A 210 12.10 7.77 2.38
C SER A 210 13.52 8.26 2.65
N ARG A 211 14.14 8.85 1.65
CA ARG A 211 15.43 9.53 1.78
C ARG A 211 15.30 10.96 1.33
N LEU A 212 15.61 11.90 2.21
CA LEU A 212 15.78 13.30 1.91
C LEU A 212 17.26 13.63 1.96
N THR A 213 17.78 14.19 0.86
CA THR A 213 19.13 14.74 0.78
C THR A 213 19.03 16.24 0.54
N GLU A 214 19.74 17.03 1.31
CA GLU A 214 19.95 18.45 1.04
C GLU A 214 21.44 18.71 0.82
N ASN A 215 21.77 19.42 -0.26
CA ASN A 215 23.13 19.73 -0.64
C ASN A 215 23.28 21.24 -0.89
N ASP A 216 24.36 21.84 -0.40
CA ASP A 216 24.74 23.20 -0.78
C ASP A 216 25.53 23.20 -2.09
N THR A 217 24.81 23.03 -3.20
CA THR A 217 25.42 22.99 -4.54
C THR A 217 26.00 24.31 -5.02
N LYS A 218 25.72 25.41 -4.33
CA LYS A 218 26.14 26.77 -4.72
C LYS A 218 27.12 27.41 -3.75
N GLY A 219 27.47 26.73 -2.66
CA GLY A 219 28.37 27.27 -1.62
C GLY A 219 27.79 28.50 -0.92
N LEU A 220 26.47 28.49 -0.66
CA LEU A 220 25.77 29.61 -0.01
C LEU A 220 25.82 29.53 1.50
N ASN A 221 26.08 28.35 2.04
CA ASN A 221 26.15 28.07 3.49
C ASN A 221 27.61 27.79 3.87
N SER A 222 28.14 28.51 4.86
CA SER A 222 29.59 28.56 5.12
C SER A 222 30.17 27.31 5.78
N TYR A 223 29.36 26.56 6.55
CA TYR A 223 29.78 25.39 7.33
C TYR A 223 28.96 24.14 7.03
N PHE A 224 28.09 24.21 6.02
CA PHE A 224 27.23 23.12 5.61
C PHE A 224 27.58 22.67 4.17
N ASP A 225 27.72 21.37 3.98
CA ASP A 225 27.93 20.75 2.65
C ASP A 225 26.69 19.96 2.24
N SER A 226 26.34 18.95 3.02
CA SER A 226 25.18 18.11 2.76
C SER A 226 24.70 17.35 3.98
N PHE A 227 23.44 16.91 3.98
CA PHE A 227 22.99 15.87 4.88
C PHE A 227 22.02 14.93 4.18
N ASP A 228 21.92 13.71 4.73
CA ASP A 228 20.93 12.71 4.38
C ASP A 228 20.05 12.38 5.57
N ARG A 229 18.74 12.38 5.37
CA ARG A 229 17.78 11.86 6.33
C ARG A 229 17.07 10.65 5.75
N TYR A 230 17.11 9.55 6.46
CA TYR A 230 16.43 8.30 6.14
C TYR A 230 15.29 8.09 7.10
N GLU A 231 14.14 7.68 6.56
CA GLU A 231 12.96 7.28 7.33
C GLU A 231 12.41 5.99 6.75
N TYR A 232 11.89 5.15 7.61
CA TYR A 232 11.13 3.98 7.15
C TYR A 232 9.86 3.78 7.97
N VAL A 233 8.86 3.21 7.32
CA VAL A 233 7.62 2.72 7.93
C VAL A 233 7.42 1.28 7.49
N ASP A 234 7.24 0.34 8.44
CA ASP A 234 6.89 -1.06 8.16
C ASP A 234 5.57 -1.36 8.87
N THR A 235 4.50 -1.50 8.08
CA THR A 235 3.16 -1.84 8.55
C THR A 235 2.84 -3.27 8.19
N ARG A 236 2.40 -4.05 9.17
CA ARG A 236 1.92 -5.42 9.01
C ARG A 236 0.60 -5.61 9.73
N GLY A 237 -0.28 -6.42 9.13
CA GLY A 237 -1.53 -6.74 9.76
C GLY A 237 -2.20 -7.95 9.14
N ALA A 238 -2.97 -8.64 9.95
CA ALA A 238 -3.83 -9.73 9.53
C ALA A 238 -5.26 -9.45 9.92
N GLY A 239 -6.19 -9.90 9.11
CA GLY A 239 -7.61 -9.67 9.34
C GLY A 239 -8.47 -10.87 8.98
N PHE A 240 -9.74 -10.73 9.23
CA PHE A 240 -10.76 -11.70 8.89
C PHE A 240 -12.00 -10.97 8.38
N ASN A 241 -12.61 -11.52 7.33
CA ASN A 241 -13.94 -11.14 6.88
C ASN A 241 -14.70 -12.34 6.32
N PHE A 242 -16.02 -12.18 6.23
CA PHE A 242 -16.92 -13.14 5.66
C PHE A 242 -17.66 -12.53 4.47
N LYS A 243 -17.88 -13.34 3.43
CA LYS A 243 -18.60 -12.93 2.23
C LYS A 243 -19.66 -13.96 1.90
N ALA A 244 -20.84 -13.47 1.51
CA ALA A 244 -21.91 -14.28 0.99
C ALA A 244 -22.43 -13.68 -0.31
N GLY A 245 -22.84 -14.53 -1.24
CA GLY A 245 -23.33 -14.04 -2.52
C GLY A 245 -24.31 -14.97 -3.19
N PHE A 246 -25.04 -14.42 -4.13
CA PHE A 246 -25.95 -15.16 -4.99
C PHE A 246 -25.79 -14.75 -6.45
N ILE A 247 -26.11 -15.66 -7.36
CA ILE A 247 -26.34 -15.40 -8.80
C ILE A 247 -27.63 -16.11 -9.17
N PHE A 248 -28.53 -15.39 -9.85
CA PHE A 248 -29.78 -15.93 -10.38
C PHE A 248 -29.79 -15.81 -11.90
N MET A 249 -30.09 -16.91 -12.59
CA MET A 249 -30.19 -17.03 -14.04
C MET A 249 -31.61 -17.40 -14.40
N PRO A 250 -32.52 -16.44 -14.58
CA PRO A 250 -33.91 -16.75 -15.00
C PRO A 250 -33.96 -17.40 -16.38
N VAL A 251 -33.09 -16.94 -17.27
CA VAL A 251 -32.88 -17.47 -18.64
C VAL A 251 -31.37 -17.46 -18.95
N ASP A 252 -30.93 -18.20 -19.95
CA ASP A 252 -29.51 -18.45 -20.23
C ASP A 252 -28.68 -17.18 -20.55
N PHE A 253 -29.35 -16.13 -21.02
CA PHE A 253 -28.70 -14.87 -21.42
C PHE A 253 -28.81 -13.75 -20.38
N ILE A 254 -29.56 -13.95 -19.27
CA ILE A 254 -29.68 -12.95 -18.17
C ILE A 254 -29.13 -13.52 -16.87
N ARG A 255 -28.22 -12.78 -16.24
CA ARG A 255 -27.67 -13.07 -14.93
C ARG A 255 -27.85 -11.88 -14.02
N ILE A 256 -28.38 -12.11 -12.83
CA ILE A 256 -28.51 -11.13 -11.78
C ILE A 256 -27.70 -11.66 -10.60
N GLY A 257 -26.76 -10.88 -10.08
CA GLY A 257 -25.93 -11.30 -8.96
C GLY A 257 -25.73 -10.19 -7.96
N GLY A 258 -25.52 -10.58 -6.73
CA GLY A 258 -25.19 -9.69 -5.63
C GLY A 258 -24.39 -10.40 -4.55
N SER A 259 -23.64 -9.62 -3.78
CA SER A 259 -22.87 -10.11 -2.64
C SER A 259 -22.89 -9.14 -1.49
N ILE A 260 -22.75 -9.66 -0.30
CA ILE A 260 -22.59 -8.91 0.95
C ILE A 260 -21.26 -9.34 1.56
N HIS A 261 -20.45 -8.35 1.95
CA HIS A 261 -19.18 -8.55 2.63
C HIS A 261 -19.27 -7.89 4.01
N THR A 262 -18.81 -8.58 5.04
CA THR A 262 -18.60 -7.94 6.33
C THR A 262 -17.40 -6.98 6.24
N PRO A 263 -17.35 -5.95 7.10
CA PRO A 263 -16.09 -5.22 7.30
C PRO A 263 -14.95 -6.19 7.66
N THR A 264 -13.73 -5.89 7.22
CA THR A 264 -12.55 -6.63 7.63
C THR A 264 -12.17 -6.19 9.04
N ASN A 265 -12.15 -7.13 9.95
CA ASN A 265 -11.62 -6.90 11.30
C ASN A 265 -10.13 -7.26 11.28
N TYR A 266 -9.28 -6.23 11.35
CA TYR A 266 -7.83 -6.41 11.44
C TYR A 266 -7.44 -6.59 12.90
N TYR A 267 -6.63 -7.61 13.16
CA TYR A 267 -5.98 -7.89 14.43
C TYR A 267 -4.45 -7.97 14.19
N ASN A 268 -3.66 -7.80 15.23
CA ASN A 268 -2.20 -7.76 15.13
C ASN A 268 -1.67 -6.72 14.11
N MET A 269 -2.31 -5.54 14.05
CA MET A 269 -1.71 -4.43 13.34
C MET A 269 -0.47 -3.96 14.10
N SER A 270 0.63 -3.82 13.38
CA SER A 270 1.91 -3.37 13.92
C SER A 270 2.51 -2.37 12.93
N ASP A 271 2.88 -1.21 13.45
CA ASP A 271 3.62 -0.18 12.75
C ASP A 271 4.96 0.01 13.43
N ASN A 272 6.04 -0.10 12.65
CA ASN A 272 7.38 0.25 13.08
C ASN A 272 7.83 1.46 12.26
N TYR A 273 8.25 2.49 12.94
CA TYR A 273 8.83 3.70 12.35
C TYR A 273 10.26 3.86 12.86
N GLY A 274 11.13 4.30 11.99
CA GLY A 274 12.47 4.71 12.37
C GLY A 274 13.00 5.81 11.47
N ALA A 275 13.88 6.62 12.01
CA ALA A 275 14.59 7.65 11.26
C ALA A 275 16.06 7.69 11.68
N SER A 276 16.91 8.09 10.75
CA SER A 276 18.33 8.36 10.98
C SER A 276 18.78 9.53 10.12
N MET A 277 19.84 10.19 10.56
CA MET A 277 20.41 11.35 9.87
C MET A 277 21.93 11.25 9.84
N ASN A 278 22.54 11.70 8.76
CA ASN A 278 23.98 11.80 8.59
C ASN A 278 24.30 13.15 7.93
N SER A 279 25.34 13.83 8.38
CA SER A 279 25.88 15.06 7.81
C SER A 279 27.34 14.90 7.39
#